data_c303e69ed38630d44faa7abd4046906c
#
_entry.id   c303e69ed38630d44faa7abd4046906c
#
_cell.length_a   1.000
_cell.length_b   1.000
_cell.length_c   1.000
_cell.angle_alpha   90.00
_cell.angle_beta   90.00
_cell.angle_gamma   90.00
#
_symmetry.space_group_name_H-M   'P 1'
#
loop_
_entity.id
_entity.type
_entity.pdbx_description
1 polymer ?
#
loop_
_entity_poly.entity_id
_entity_poly.type
_entity_poly.pdbx_seq_one_letter_code
_entity_poly.pdbx_strand_id
1 'polypeptide(L)'
;MMKMRVDKFLTATATATRSEASKAARQGRILINGKPCKSTSQQIDPEVDEVKFDGVVIDYQQYIYILLNKPKGYVSATEDGREKTVLDLLPEKLRTVGLFPCGRLDKNTVGVMLLTNNGALGHQLLSPKYHVTKIYRYEAREALSVEDALKLEGGVSILDGYVTKPAKVTRYEDARHGEIAITEGKYHQIKLMFEAVDNKIIELERIRFGPLCQDGKLTRGEWRYLTENEIAALENHCR
;
A
#
# COMPACT_ATOMS: atom_id res chain seq x y z
N MET A 1 -14.92 17.48 18.63
CA MET A 1 -14.08 16.78 19.65
C MET A 1 -14.25 15.29 19.49
N MET A 2 -13.20 14.64 19.05
CA MET A 2 -13.22 13.17 18.81
C MET A 2 -12.75 12.47 20.07
N LYS A 3 -13.69 11.99 20.91
CA LYS A 3 -13.33 11.21 22.10
C LYS A 3 -13.12 9.74 21.74
N MET A 4 -12.05 9.14 22.23
CA MET A 4 -11.80 7.72 22.10
C MET A 4 -11.25 7.11 23.38
N ARG A 5 -11.38 5.78 23.52
CA ARG A 5 -10.81 5.06 24.65
C ARG A 5 -9.30 4.94 24.52
N VAL A 6 -8.60 4.92 25.66
CA VAL A 6 -7.14 4.76 25.72
C VAL A 6 -6.67 3.46 25.01
N ASP A 7 -7.39 2.34 25.19
CA ASP A 7 -7.04 1.09 24.50
C ASP A 7 -7.16 1.23 22.97
N LYS A 8 -8.18 1.94 22.49
CA LYS A 8 -8.37 2.23 21.08
C LYS A 8 -7.28 3.17 20.54
N PHE A 9 -6.92 4.20 21.32
CA PHE A 9 -5.83 5.13 20.98
C PHE A 9 -4.50 4.39 20.82
N LEU A 10 -4.10 3.58 21.82
CA LEU A 10 -2.84 2.85 21.79
C LEU A 10 -2.79 1.79 20.69
N THR A 11 -3.94 1.18 20.38
CA THR A 11 -4.04 0.25 19.26
C THR A 11 -3.96 1.00 17.91
N ALA A 12 -4.67 2.12 17.76
CA ALA A 12 -4.69 2.90 16.52
C ALA A 12 -3.31 3.49 16.17
N THR A 13 -2.51 3.82 17.18
CA THR A 13 -1.13 4.31 17.02
C THR A 13 -0.09 3.18 16.91
N ALA A 14 -0.52 1.91 16.83
CA ALA A 14 0.35 0.74 16.84
C ALA A 14 1.33 0.68 18.04
N THR A 15 1.02 1.39 19.12
CA THR A 15 1.86 1.45 20.34
C THR A 15 1.76 0.15 21.14
N ALA A 16 0.52 -0.34 21.35
CA ALA A 16 0.27 -1.56 22.11
C ALA A 16 -1.00 -2.27 21.63
N THR A 17 -1.04 -3.59 21.75
CA THR A 17 -2.27 -4.37 21.65
C THR A 17 -3.19 -4.05 22.83
N ARG A 18 -4.48 -4.40 22.74
CA ARG A 18 -5.43 -4.20 23.85
C ARG A 18 -4.99 -4.90 25.14
N SER A 19 -4.42 -6.10 25.03
CA SER A 19 -3.92 -6.88 26.15
C SER A 19 -2.71 -6.20 26.79
N GLU A 20 -1.73 -5.76 25.99
CA GLU A 20 -0.56 -5.02 26.46
C GLU A 20 -0.95 -3.70 27.13
N ALA A 21 -1.86 -2.93 26.54
CA ALA A 21 -2.37 -1.69 27.10
C ALA A 21 -3.03 -1.92 28.49
N SER A 22 -3.85 -2.96 28.61
CA SER A 22 -4.48 -3.32 29.90
C SER A 22 -3.44 -3.69 30.98
N LYS A 23 -2.40 -4.44 30.61
CA LYS A 23 -1.30 -4.80 31.50
C LYS A 23 -0.48 -3.57 31.90
N ALA A 24 -0.15 -2.72 30.92
CA ALA A 24 0.63 -1.49 31.14
C ALA A 24 -0.11 -0.48 32.05
N ALA A 25 -1.44 -0.35 31.89
CA ALA A 25 -2.24 0.52 32.78
C ALA A 25 -2.18 0.07 34.25
N ARG A 26 -2.30 -1.25 34.51
CA ARG A 26 -2.17 -1.81 35.88
C ARG A 26 -0.78 -1.59 36.47
N GLN A 27 0.23 -1.48 35.63
CA GLN A 27 1.62 -1.24 36.04
C GLN A 27 1.96 0.25 36.15
N GLY A 28 1.01 1.16 35.89
CA GLY A 28 1.24 2.61 35.92
C GLY A 28 2.13 3.14 34.78
N ARG A 29 2.31 2.37 33.71
CA ARG A 29 3.16 2.69 32.56
C ARG A 29 2.49 3.60 31.53
N ILE A 30 1.18 3.87 31.69
CA ILE A 30 0.41 4.78 30.85
C ILE A 30 0.06 6.02 31.68
N LEU A 31 0.46 7.18 31.18
CA LEU A 31 0.11 8.47 31.78
C LEU A 31 -0.80 9.25 30.81
N ILE A 32 -1.79 9.94 31.37
CA ILE A 32 -2.66 10.86 30.64
C ILE A 32 -2.57 12.21 31.36
N ASN A 33 -2.08 13.23 30.67
CA ASN A 33 -1.83 14.57 31.25
C ASN A 33 -1.01 14.48 32.54
N GLY A 34 0.04 13.63 32.52
CA GLY A 34 0.94 13.41 33.67
C GLY A 34 0.38 12.55 34.80
N LYS A 35 -0.88 12.06 34.74
CA LYS A 35 -1.51 11.21 35.76
C LYS A 35 -1.61 9.76 35.30
N PRO A 36 -1.38 8.75 36.18
CA PRO A 36 -1.54 7.35 35.84
C PRO A 36 -2.95 7.03 35.32
N CYS A 37 -3.00 6.34 34.17
CA CYS A 37 -4.25 5.81 33.60
C CYS A 37 -4.77 4.66 34.47
N LYS A 38 -5.93 4.85 35.11
CA LYS A 38 -6.53 3.82 35.98
C LYS A 38 -7.22 2.71 35.21
N SER A 39 -7.70 2.99 34.00
CA SER A 39 -8.39 2.03 33.12
C SER A 39 -8.23 2.42 31.67
N THR A 40 -7.91 1.46 30.82
CA THR A 40 -7.82 1.67 29.37
C THR A 40 -9.18 1.96 28.70
N SER A 41 -10.30 1.82 29.43
CA SER A 41 -11.63 2.26 28.99
C SER A 41 -11.85 3.78 29.16
N GLN A 42 -10.94 4.49 29.84
CA GLN A 42 -10.99 5.93 30.00
C GLN A 42 -11.04 6.60 28.63
N GLN A 43 -11.91 7.63 28.51
CA GLN A 43 -12.01 8.46 27.32
C GLN A 43 -10.96 9.56 27.34
N ILE A 44 -10.33 9.77 26.19
CA ILE A 44 -9.39 10.86 25.93
C ILE A 44 -9.78 11.59 24.65
N ASP A 45 -9.35 12.82 24.53
CA ASP A 45 -9.35 13.57 23.27
C ASP A 45 -7.94 13.53 22.68
N PRO A 46 -7.70 12.80 21.58
CA PRO A 46 -6.35 12.63 21.02
C PRO A 46 -5.69 13.92 20.54
N GLU A 47 -6.49 14.99 20.31
CA GLU A 47 -5.99 16.29 19.84
C GLU A 47 -5.56 17.20 21.00
N VAL A 48 -5.97 16.87 22.24
CA VAL A 48 -5.79 17.73 23.42
C VAL A 48 -5.02 17.03 24.53
N ASP A 49 -5.31 15.73 24.75
CA ASP A 49 -4.73 14.97 25.86
C ASP A 49 -3.35 14.42 25.52
N GLU A 50 -2.33 14.74 26.33
CA GLU A 50 -1.02 14.12 26.24
C GLU A 50 -1.08 12.68 26.80
N VAL A 51 -0.79 11.71 25.95
CA VAL A 51 -0.69 10.28 26.34
C VAL A 51 0.77 9.86 26.31
N LYS A 52 1.28 9.33 27.43
CA LYS A 52 2.60 8.70 27.49
C LYS A 52 2.48 7.20 27.72
N PHE A 53 3.30 6.45 27.01
CA PHE A 53 3.49 5.02 27.21
C PHE A 53 4.97 4.76 27.48
N ASP A 54 5.29 4.16 28.60
CA ASP A 54 6.68 3.96 29.09
C ASP A 54 7.51 5.25 29.11
N GLY A 55 6.87 6.38 29.46
CA GLY A 55 7.51 7.69 29.52
C GLY A 55 7.64 8.41 28.17
N VAL A 56 7.32 7.75 27.05
CA VAL A 56 7.36 8.34 25.69
C VAL A 56 6.00 8.92 25.35
N VAL A 57 5.96 10.16 24.88
CA VAL A 57 4.74 10.80 24.34
C VAL A 57 4.34 10.06 23.07
N ILE A 58 3.06 9.70 22.97
CA ILE A 58 2.50 9.05 21.80
C ILE A 58 1.71 10.07 20.99
N ASP A 59 2.22 10.36 19.81
CA ASP A 59 1.52 11.22 18.85
C ASP A 59 0.38 10.47 18.19
N TYR A 60 -0.80 11.11 18.16
CA TYR A 60 -1.96 10.55 17.47
C TYR A 60 -1.87 10.83 15.97
N GLN A 61 -1.77 9.77 15.20
CA GLN A 61 -1.99 9.83 13.77
C GLN A 61 -3.27 9.07 13.45
N GLN A 62 -4.26 9.80 12.93
CA GLN A 62 -5.55 9.22 12.57
C GLN A 62 -5.41 8.10 11.54
N TYR A 63 -4.50 8.27 10.60
CA TYR A 63 -4.24 7.31 9.53
C TYR A 63 -2.77 6.91 9.47
N ILE A 64 -2.55 5.65 9.15
CA ILE A 64 -1.22 5.07 8.94
C ILE A 64 -1.03 4.85 7.44
N TYR A 65 0.16 5.18 6.96
CA TYR A 65 0.56 5.01 5.56
C TYR A 65 1.91 4.32 5.50
N ILE A 66 1.96 3.20 4.84
CA ILE A 66 3.16 2.36 4.73
C ILE A 66 3.47 2.12 3.25
N LEU A 67 4.71 2.39 2.86
CA LEU A 67 5.28 1.94 1.61
C LEU A 67 5.92 0.57 1.83
N LEU A 68 5.39 -0.44 1.16
CA LEU A 68 5.93 -1.80 1.15
C LEU A 68 6.57 -2.08 -0.21
N ASN A 69 7.77 -2.64 -0.24
CA ASN A 69 8.33 -3.28 -1.42
C ASN A 69 7.88 -4.75 -1.43
N LYS A 70 6.71 -5.01 -2.03
CA LYS A 70 6.08 -6.34 -2.02
C LYS A 70 6.98 -7.40 -2.67
N PRO A 71 7.31 -8.51 -2.00
CA PRO A 71 8.02 -9.64 -2.58
C PRO A 71 7.05 -10.58 -3.34
N LYS A 72 7.60 -11.54 -4.10
CA LYS A 72 6.84 -12.68 -4.63
C LYS A 72 6.28 -13.56 -3.52
N GLY A 73 5.23 -14.31 -3.82
CA GLY A 73 4.66 -15.31 -2.92
C GLY A 73 3.61 -14.79 -1.92
N TYR A 74 3.35 -13.49 -1.89
CA TYR A 74 2.36 -12.88 -1.01
C TYR A 74 1.17 -12.35 -1.80
N VAL A 75 -0.05 -12.58 -1.31
CA VAL A 75 -1.27 -12.03 -1.91
C VAL A 75 -1.59 -10.65 -1.35
N SER A 76 -2.17 -9.80 -2.20
CA SER A 76 -2.61 -8.45 -1.83
C SER A 76 -4.00 -8.49 -1.18
N ALA A 77 -4.05 -9.02 0.04
CA ALA A 77 -5.26 -9.15 0.83
C ALA A 77 -4.97 -8.80 2.30
N THR A 78 -6.01 -8.54 3.07
CA THR A 78 -5.93 -8.37 4.53
C THR A 78 -5.84 -9.71 5.25
N GLU A 79 -6.58 -10.69 4.74
CA GLU A 79 -6.62 -12.06 5.25
C GLU A 79 -6.77 -13.03 4.08
N ASP A 80 -6.19 -14.22 4.20
CA ASP A 80 -6.39 -15.34 3.27
C ASP A 80 -6.25 -16.66 4.02
N GLY A 81 -7.13 -17.61 3.74
CA GLY A 81 -7.16 -18.91 4.45
C GLY A 81 -6.06 -19.90 4.03
N ARG A 82 -5.32 -19.61 2.94
CA ARG A 82 -4.33 -20.54 2.36
C ARG A 82 -2.99 -19.88 2.07
N GLU A 83 -2.98 -18.60 1.79
CA GLU A 83 -1.83 -17.87 1.28
C GLU A 83 -1.35 -16.82 2.28
N LYS A 84 -0.04 -16.59 2.30
CA LYS A 84 0.52 -15.46 3.05
C LYS A 84 0.09 -14.15 2.41
N THR A 85 -0.35 -13.21 3.23
CA THR A 85 -0.78 -11.88 2.81
C THR A 85 0.32 -10.84 2.95
N VAL A 86 0.19 -9.72 2.30
CA VAL A 86 1.13 -8.59 2.46
C VAL A 86 1.16 -8.04 3.89
N LEU A 87 0.12 -8.25 4.69
CA LEU A 87 0.11 -7.85 6.10
C LEU A 87 0.97 -8.75 6.98
N ASP A 88 1.22 -10.01 6.57
CA ASP A 88 2.10 -10.92 7.31
C ASP A 88 3.57 -10.46 7.33
N LEU A 89 3.94 -9.54 6.45
CA LEU A 89 5.25 -8.89 6.42
C LEU A 89 5.41 -7.82 7.52
N LEU A 90 4.32 -7.42 8.15
CA LEU A 90 4.30 -6.37 9.17
C LEU A 90 4.35 -6.97 10.58
N PRO A 91 4.89 -6.23 11.56
CA PRO A 91 4.78 -6.58 12.98
C PRO A 91 3.32 -6.71 13.42
N GLU A 92 3.07 -7.57 14.40
CA GLU A 92 1.72 -7.87 14.93
C GLU A 92 0.92 -6.60 15.27
N LYS A 93 1.56 -5.63 15.90
CA LYS A 93 0.92 -4.35 16.27
C LYS A 93 0.32 -3.61 15.06
N LEU A 94 1.00 -3.64 13.93
CA LEU A 94 0.52 -3.00 12.70
C LEU A 94 -0.60 -3.80 12.03
N ARG A 95 -0.67 -5.11 12.23
CA ARG A 95 -1.76 -5.94 11.68
C ARG A 95 -3.11 -5.65 12.34
N THR A 96 -3.11 -5.11 13.56
CA THR A 96 -4.33 -4.84 14.34
C THR A 96 -4.94 -3.46 14.12
N VAL A 97 -4.26 -2.56 13.37
CA VAL A 97 -4.72 -1.18 13.17
C VAL A 97 -5.63 -0.98 11.95
N GLY A 98 -6.08 -2.08 11.34
CA GLY A 98 -7.03 -2.04 10.23
C GLY A 98 -6.40 -1.64 8.89
N LEU A 99 -5.11 -1.92 8.69
CA LEU A 99 -4.43 -1.69 7.41
C LEU A 99 -4.99 -2.59 6.31
N PHE A 100 -5.05 -2.06 5.10
CA PHE A 100 -5.36 -2.81 3.89
C PHE A 100 -4.47 -2.36 2.72
N PRO A 101 -4.20 -3.23 1.74
CA PRO A 101 -3.46 -2.86 0.54
C PRO A 101 -4.29 -1.95 -0.36
N CYS A 102 -3.73 -0.77 -0.70
CA CYS A 102 -4.33 0.14 -1.67
C CYS A 102 -4.03 -0.34 -3.09
N GLY A 103 -4.96 -1.11 -3.63
CA GLY A 103 -4.81 -1.82 -4.89
C GLY A 103 -4.19 -3.20 -4.71
N ARG A 104 -4.18 -3.95 -5.82
CA ARG A 104 -3.71 -5.33 -5.83
C ARG A 104 -2.52 -5.47 -6.78
N LEU A 105 -1.56 -6.27 -6.37
CA LEU A 105 -0.54 -6.88 -7.20
C LEU A 105 -0.76 -8.39 -7.14
N ASP A 106 -0.55 -9.07 -8.24
CA ASP A 106 -0.62 -10.53 -8.27
C ASP A 106 0.40 -11.13 -7.28
N LYS A 107 0.22 -12.40 -6.92
CA LYS A 107 1.12 -13.12 -6.01
C LYS A 107 2.60 -13.03 -6.43
N ASN A 108 2.86 -13.11 -7.73
CA ASN A 108 4.21 -13.08 -8.30
C ASN A 108 4.65 -11.70 -8.82
N THR A 109 3.76 -10.70 -8.85
CA THR A 109 4.12 -9.32 -9.16
C THR A 109 4.69 -8.66 -7.92
N VAL A 110 5.78 -7.92 -8.08
CA VAL A 110 6.56 -7.34 -6.99
C VAL A 110 6.52 -5.80 -7.02
N GLY A 111 7.08 -5.15 -6.01
CA GLY A 111 7.36 -3.71 -6.01
C GLY A 111 6.44 -2.89 -5.13
N VAL A 112 6.32 -1.61 -5.46
CA VAL A 112 5.65 -0.57 -4.67
C VAL A 112 4.21 -0.92 -4.35
N MET A 113 3.88 -0.97 -3.06
CA MET A 113 2.52 -1.13 -2.55
C MET A 113 2.28 -0.18 -1.38
N LEU A 114 1.18 0.56 -1.44
CA LEU A 114 0.69 1.35 -0.32
C LEU A 114 -0.21 0.48 0.56
N LEU A 115 0.09 0.46 1.87
CA LEU A 115 -0.81 -0.07 2.89
C LEU A 115 -1.30 1.10 3.74
N THR A 116 -2.59 1.16 4.02
CA THR A 116 -3.19 2.24 4.81
C THR A 116 -4.48 1.79 5.48
N ASN A 117 -4.90 2.50 6.53
CA ASN A 117 -6.23 2.37 7.11
C ASN A 117 -7.16 3.56 6.75
N ASN A 118 -6.72 4.46 5.86
CA ASN A 118 -7.54 5.53 5.32
C ASN A 118 -8.40 5.02 4.14
N GLY A 119 -9.62 4.54 4.46
CA GLY A 119 -10.54 4.00 3.46
C GLY A 119 -10.98 5.04 2.42
N ALA A 120 -11.15 6.30 2.82
CA ALA A 120 -11.58 7.35 1.90
C ALA A 120 -10.50 7.63 0.84
N LEU A 121 -9.25 7.84 1.27
CA LEU A 121 -8.13 8.05 0.34
C LEU A 121 -7.87 6.80 -0.51
N GLY A 122 -7.89 5.61 0.10
CA GLY A 122 -7.72 4.35 -0.64
C GLY A 122 -8.74 4.18 -1.77
N HIS A 123 -10.01 4.48 -1.49
CA HIS A 123 -11.07 4.47 -2.51
C HIS A 123 -10.81 5.48 -3.63
N GLN A 124 -10.39 6.70 -3.31
CA GLN A 124 -10.06 7.72 -4.30
C GLN A 124 -8.90 7.26 -5.21
N LEU A 125 -7.80 6.79 -4.62
CA LEU A 125 -6.61 6.33 -5.35
C LEU A 125 -6.88 5.13 -6.30
N LEU A 126 -7.90 4.33 -6.00
CA LEU A 126 -8.29 3.18 -6.81
C LEU A 126 -9.40 3.50 -7.82
N SER A 127 -10.10 4.61 -7.62
CA SER A 127 -11.20 5.01 -8.50
C SER A 127 -10.69 5.37 -9.90
N PRO A 128 -11.33 4.85 -10.96
CA PRO A 128 -11.00 5.20 -12.34
C PRO A 128 -11.09 6.71 -12.65
N LYS A 129 -11.82 7.47 -11.83
CA LYS A 129 -12.00 8.92 -11.97
C LYS A 129 -10.69 9.69 -11.85
N TYR A 130 -9.78 9.25 -10.97
CA TYR A 130 -8.55 9.98 -10.67
C TYR A 130 -7.36 9.56 -11.53
N HIS A 131 -7.52 8.56 -12.39
CA HIS A 131 -6.51 8.12 -13.36
C HIS A 131 -5.10 7.92 -12.75
N VAL A 132 -5.03 7.40 -11.52
CA VAL A 132 -3.76 7.21 -10.82
C VAL A 132 -2.84 6.32 -11.65
N THR A 133 -1.76 6.92 -12.14
CA THR A 133 -0.78 6.23 -12.98
C THR A 133 0.00 5.19 -12.18
N LYS A 134 0.15 4.02 -12.76
CA LYS A 134 0.96 2.92 -12.24
C LYS A 134 2.01 2.59 -13.29
N ILE A 135 3.28 2.63 -12.90
CA ILE A 135 4.38 2.28 -13.82
C ILE A 135 4.97 0.95 -13.37
N TYR A 136 5.09 0.07 -14.33
CA TYR A 136 5.66 -1.24 -14.13
C TYR A 136 6.89 -1.42 -15.01
N ARG A 137 7.96 -1.94 -14.43
CA ARG A 137 9.08 -2.52 -15.16
C ARG A 137 8.72 -3.96 -15.52
N TYR A 138 8.97 -4.35 -16.74
CA TYR A 138 8.70 -5.71 -17.22
C TYR A 138 9.96 -6.37 -17.77
N GLU A 139 9.99 -7.70 -17.68
CA GLU A 139 10.78 -8.59 -18.52
C GLU A 139 9.81 -9.43 -19.33
N ALA A 140 9.92 -9.36 -20.65
CA ALA A 140 9.13 -10.16 -21.59
C ALA A 140 9.91 -11.39 -22.07
N ARG A 141 9.20 -12.44 -22.46
CA ARG A 141 9.82 -13.65 -23.01
C ARG A 141 10.58 -13.36 -24.28
N GLU A 142 9.96 -12.61 -25.17
CA GLU A 142 10.53 -12.22 -26.47
C GLU A 142 10.74 -10.70 -26.52
N ALA A 143 11.66 -10.26 -27.38
CA ALA A 143 11.84 -8.84 -27.64
C ALA A 143 10.54 -8.22 -28.15
N LEU A 144 10.07 -7.15 -27.49
CA LEU A 144 8.85 -6.45 -27.90
C LEU A 144 9.16 -5.61 -29.14
N SER A 145 8.48 -5.86 -30.26
CA SER A 145 8.65 -5.08 -31.48
C SER A 145 8.13 -3.64 -31.32
N VAL A 146 8.51 -2.73 -32.20
CA VAL A 146 7.95 -1.36 -32.22
C VAL A 146 6.46 -1.39 -32.51
N GLU A 147 6.03 -2.27 -33.44
CA GLU A 147 4.64 -2.43 -33.83
C GLU A 147 3.79 -2.91 -32.64
N ASP A 148 4.26 -3.91 -31.90
CA ASP A 148 3.52 -4.44 -30.74
C ASP A 148 3.50 -3.43 -29.59
N ALA A 149 4.57 -2.68 -29.37
CA ALA A 149 4.56 -1.58 -28.42
C ALA A 149 3.48 -0.53 -28.77
N LEU A 150 3.35 -0.15 -30.05
CA LEU A 150 2.29 0.76 -30.51
C LEU A 150 0.88 0.17 -30.33
N LYS A 151 0.70 -1.15 -30.56
CA LYS A 151 -0.58 -1.82 -30.25
C LYS A 151 -0.91 -1.73 -28.76
N LEU A 152 0.05 -2.01 -27.87
CA LEU A 152 -0.13 -1.88 -26.42
C LEU A 152 -0.48 -0.46 -26.01
N GLU A 153 0.16 0.55 -26.62
CA GLU A 153 -0.12 1.97 -26.37
C GLU A 153 -1.51 2.39 -26.85
N GLY A 154 -1.97 1.86 -27.98
CA GLY A 154 -3.31 2.15 -28.51
C GLY A 154 -4.44 1.47 -27.74
N GLY A 155 -4.12 0.47 -26.95
CA GLY A 155 -5.08 -0.40 -26.26
C GLY A 155 -5.34 -1.68 -27.04
N VAL A 156 -5.39 -2.79 -26.32
CA VAL A 156 -5.62 -4.15 -26.85
C VAL A 156 -6.82 -4.80 -26.19
N SER A 157 -7.46 -5.71 -26.91
CA SER A 157 -8.56 -6.51 -26.34
C SER A 157 -7.99 -7.56 -25.37
N ILE A 158 -8.51 -7.56 -24.17
CA ILE A 158 -8.25 -8.56 -23.13
C ILE A 158 -9.58 -9.16 -22.68
N LEU A 159 -9.58 -10.01 -21.69
CA LEU A 159 -10.75 -10.65 -21.05
C LEU A 159 -12.13 -10.17 -21.56
N ASP A 160 -12.91 -11.09 -22.10
CA ASP A 160 -14.31 -10.86 -22.52
C ASP A 160 -14.49 -9.68 -23.50
N GLY A 161 -13.44 -9.38 -24.29
CA GLY A 161 -13.48 -8.31 -25.29
C GLY A 161 -13.29 -6.90 -24.72
N TYR A 162 -12.86 -6.76 -23.46
CA TYR A 162 -12.54 -5.45 -22.91
C TYR A 162 -11.30 -4.87 -23.60
N VAL A 163 -11.44 -3.69 -24.23
CA VAL A 163 -10.32 -2.95 -24.79
C VAL A 163 -9.68 -2.09 -23.70
N THR A 164 -8.38 -2.28 -23.48
CA THR A 164 -7.65 -1.54 -22.46
C THR A 164 -7.55 -0.05 -22.81
N LYS A 165 -7.46 0.80 -21.78
CA LYS A 165 -7.13 2.22 -21.99
C LYS A 165 -5.73 2.35 -22.58
N PRO A 166 -5.45 3.47 -23.28
CA PRO A 166 -4.11 3.77 -23.75
C PRO A 166 -3.06 3.64 -22.65
N ALA A 167 -1.94 3.02 -22.99
CA ALA A 167 -0.78 2.88 -22.13
C ALA A 167 0.40 3.69 -22.68
N LYS A 168 1.46 3.85 -21.91
CA LYS A 168 2.75 4.34 -22.41
C LYS A 168 3.78 3.25 -22.23
N VAL A 169 4.46 2.88 -23.32
CA VAL A 169 5.48 1.83 -23.32
C VAL A 169 6.85 2.45 -23.59
N THR A 170 7.82 2.12 -22.75
CA THR A 170 9.23 2.46 -22.96
C THR A 170 10.01 1.16 -23.08
N ARG A 171 10.59 0.91 -24.24
CA ARG A 171 11.45 -0.25 -24.50
C ARG A 171 12.89 0.09 -24.16
N TYR A 172 13.60 -0.84 -23.52
CA TYR A 172 15.06 -0.73 -23.31
C TYR A 172 15.81 -1.26 -24.53
N GLU A 173 17.11 -1.14 -24.55
CA GLU A 173 17.94 -1.51 -25.72
C GLU A 173 17.76 -2.96 -26.18
N ASP A 174 17.62 -3.90 -25.25
CA ASP A 174 17.40 -5.33 -25.54
C ASP A 174 15.94 -5.66 -25.95
N ALA A 175 15.05 -4.68 -25.87
CA ALA A 175 13.63 -4.77 -26.16
C ALA A 175 12.86 -5.89 -25.40
N ARG A 176 13.53 -6.71 -24.59
CA ARG A 176 12.89 -7.66 -23.66
C ARG A 176 12.52 -6.99 -22.34
N HIS A 177 13.26 -5.98 -21.97
CA HIS A 177 12.99 -5.16 -20.78
C HIS A 177 12.43 -3.80 -21.18
N GLY A 178 11.67 -3.23 -20.26
CA GLY A 178 11.11 -1.90 -20.46
C GLY A 178 10.17 -1.50 -19.33
N GLU A 179 9.46 -0.41 -19.57
CA GLU A 179 8.44 0.08 -18.64
C GLU A 179 7.10 0.24 -19.35
N ILE A 180 6.02 -0.05 -18.64
CA ILE A 180 4.66 0.23 -19.08
C ILE A 180 3.92 1.03 -18.03
N ALA A 181 3.34 2.16 -18.44
CA ALA A 181 2.51 3.01 -17.59
C ALA A 181 1.04 2.86 -17.97
N ILE A 182 0.20 2.56 -16.99
CA ILE A 182 -1.26 2.41 -17.14
C ILE A 182 -1.98 3.26 -16.10
N THR A 183 -3.23 3.67 -16.42
CA THR A 183 -4.10 4.46 -15.53
C THR A 183 -5.27 3.68 -14.96
N GLU A 184 -5.35 2.39 -15.24
CA GLU A 184 -6.36 1.45 -14.76
C GLU A 184 -5.72 0.21 -14.13
N GLY A 185 -6.49 -0.81 -13.77
CA GLY A 185 -5.95 -2.02 -13.14
C GLY A 185 -6.96 -3.16 -13.19
N LYS A 186 -7.14 -3.76 -14.37
CA LYS A 186 -7.96 -4.96 -14.54
C LYS A 186 -7.20 -6.20 -14.06
N TYR A 187 -7.92 -7.28 -13.88
CA TYR A 187 -7.33 -8.56 -13.51
C TYR A 187 -6.23 -8.97 -14.49
N HIS A 188 -5.02 -9.20 -13.99
CA HIS A 188 -3.82 -9.57 -14.76
C HIS A 188 -3.54 -8.70 -15.99
N GLN A 189 -3.97 -7.43 -15.99
CA GLN A 189 -4.05 -6.57 -17.18
C GLN A 189 -2.78 -6.58 -18.02
N ILE A 190 -1.61 -6.28 -17.46
CA ILE A 190 -0.36 -6.17 -18.23
C ILE A 190 0.02 -7.52 -18.82
N LYS A 191 -0.18 -8.63 -18.11
CA LYS A 191 0.09 -9.97 -18.62
C LYS A 191 -0.77 -10.29 -19.83
N LEU A 192 -2.08 -10.01 -19.73
CA LEU A 192 -3.04 -10.21 -20.81
C LEU A 192 -2.78 -9.27 -21.99
N MET A 193 -2.35 -8.03 -21.75
CA MET A 193 -1.94 -7.11 -22.80
C MET A 193 -0.77 -7.67 -23.61
N PHE A 194 0.24 -8.24 -22.95
CA PHE A 194 1.37 -8.88 -23.65
C PHE A 194 0.94 -10.17 -24.36
N GLU A 195 0.04 -10.96 -23.79
CA GLU A 195 -0.54 -12.14 -24.47
C GLU A 195 -1.31 -11.76 -25.73
N ALA A 196 -1.98 -10.60 -25.76
CA ALA A 196 -2.69 -10.09 -26.93
C ALA A 196 -1.77 -9.71 -28.11
N VAL A 197 -0.46 -9.60 -27.87
CA VAL A 197 0.58 -9.39 -28.90
C VAL A 197 1.52 -10.61 -28.99
N ASP A 198 1.03 -11.80 -28.67
CA ASP A 198 1.74 -13.09 -28.74
C ASP A 198 3.04 -13.15 -27.92
N ASN A 199 3.14 -12.33 -26.87
CA ASN A 199 4.28 -12.29 -25.97
C ASN A 199 3.84 -12.68 -24.54
N LYS A 200 4.79 -12.80 -23.62
CA LYS A 200 4.52 -13.19 -22.23
C LYS A 200 5.41 -12.43 -21.26
N ILE A 201 4.83 -11.94 -20.17
CA ILE A 201 5.57 -11.37 -19.05
C ILE A 201 6.22 -12.49 -18.22
N ILE A 202 7.53 -12.41 -18.05
CA ILE A 202 8.34 -13.28 -17.17
C ILE A 202 8.45 -12.65 -15.79
N GLU A 203 8.82 -11.37 -15.72
CA GLU A 203 8.93 -10.61 -14.47
C GLU A 203 8.14 -9.31 -14.58
N LEU A 204 7.46 -8.94 -13.50
CA LEU A 204 6.69 -7.70 -13.42
C LEU A 204 6.89 -7.03 -12.07
N GLU A 205 7.34 -5.80 -12.11
CA GLU A 205 7.61 -5.00 -10.93
C GLU A 205 6.91 -3.65 -11.00
N ARG A 206 6.04 -3.34 -10.08
CA ARG A 206 5.50 -1.98 -9.96
C ARG A 206 6.54 -1.06 -9.32
N ILE A 207 7.09 -0.14 -10.11
CA ILE A 207 8.10 0.82 -9.65
C ILE A 207 7.49 2.15 -9.21
N ARG A 208 6.23 2.44 -9.60
CA ARG A 208 5.51 3.66 -9.24
C ARG A 208 4.01 3.43 -9.06
N PHE A 209 3.45 4.07 -8.06
CA PHE A 209 2.00 4.15 -7.81
C PHE A 209 1.61 5.60 -7.49
N GLY A 210 1.05 6.30 -8.47
CA GLY A 210 0.81 7.75 -8.37
C GLY A 210 2.11 8.51 -8.06
N PRO A 211 2.14 9.31 -6.98
CA PRO A 211 3.36 10.03 -6.57
C PRO A 211 4.40 9.13 -5.90
N LEU A 212 4.03 7.93 -5.43
CA LEU A 212 4.94 7.03 -4.73
C LEU A 212 5.84 6.28 -5.71
N CYS A 213 7.15 6.36 -5.48
CA CYS A 213 8.16 5.66 -6.26
C CYS A 213 8.84 4.59 -5.43
N GLN A 214 9.45 3.62 -6.12
CA GLN A 214 10.33 2.67 -5.48
C GLN A 214 11.49 3.43 -4.81
N ASP A 215 11.68 3.14 -3.53
CA ASP A 215 12.83 3.61 -2.77
C ASP A 215 13.98 2.62 -2.98
N GLY A 216 15.06 3.05 -3.63
CA GLY A 216 16.23 2.20 -3.88
C GLY A 216 16.89 1.65 -2.62
N LYS A 217 16.51 2.12 -1.43
CA LYS A 217 16.97 1.64 -0.13
C LYS A 217 16.09 0.53 0.45
N LEU A 218 14.86 0.37 -0.06
CA LEU A 218 13.89 -0.59 0.46
C LEU A 218 14.00 -1.91 -0.29
N THR A 219 14.55 -2.93 0.33
CA THR A 219 14.68 -4.27 -0.28
C THR A 219 13.36 -5.02 -0.30
N ARG A 220 13.28 -6.15 -1.01
CA ARG A 220 12.05 -6.96 -1.12
C ARG A 220 11.59 -7.46 0.25
N GLY A 221 10.33 -7.18 0.58
CA GLY A 221 9.73 -7.53 1.88
C GLY A 221 9.87 -6.45 2.94
N GLU A 222 10.73 -5.48 2.73
CA GLU A 222 10.87 -4.34 3.64
C GLU A 222 9.77 -3.30 3.42
N TRP A 223 9.52 -2.55 4.45
CA TRP A 223 8.52 -1.49 4.49
C TRP A 223 9.00 -0.30 5.33
N ARG A 224 8.43 0.86 5.10
CA ARG A 224 8.60 2.06 5.93
C ARG A 224 7.32 2.87 5.99
N TYR A 225 7.20 3.73 6.96
CA TYR A 225 6.16 4.76 6.94
C TYR A 225 6.41 5.75 5.79
N LEU A 226 5.33 6.32 5.27
CA LEU A 226 5.45 7.45 4.34
C LEU A 226 5.92 8.70 5.10
N THR A 227 6.66 9.54 4.40
CA THR A 227 6.98 10.89 4.85
C THR A 227 5.76 11.80 4.71
N GLU A 228 5.72 12.92 5.45
CA GLU A 228 4.66 13.93 5.34
C GLU A 228 4.50 14.44 3.89
N ASN A 229 5.61 14.65 3.18
CA ASN A 229 5.59 15.07 1.79
C ASN A 229 4.93 14.03 0.87
N GLU A 230 5.16 12.74 1.09
CA GLU A 230 4.53 11.66 0.32
C GLU A 230 3.03 11.57 0.62
N ILE A 231 2.64 11.76 1.87
CA ILE A 231 1.22 11.80 2.28
C ILE A 231 0.53 12.99 1.62
N ALA A 232 1.11 14.18 1.71
CA ALA A 232 0.57 15.39 1.08
C ALA A 232 0.47 15.23 -0.46
N ALA A 233 1.46 14.60 -1.09
CA ALA A 233 1.45 14.32 -2.53
C ALA A 233 0.31 13.34 -2.92
N LEU A 234 0.02 12.31 -2.10
CA LEU A 234 -1.11 11.41 -2.32
C LEU A 234 -2.46 12.12 -2.21
N GLU A 235 -2.63 12.94 -1.16
CA GLU A 235 -3.86 13.69 -0.93
C GLU A 235 -4.14 14.71 -2.04
N ASN A 236 -3.10 15.42 -2.50
CA ASN A 236 -3.22 16.38 -3.59
C ASN A 236 -3.50 15.71 -4.95
N HIS A 237 -3.06 14.48 -5.14
CA HIS A 237 -3.30 13.73 -6.38
C HIS A 237 -4.77 13.37 -6.58
N CYS A 238 -5.56 13.34 -5.51
CA CYS A 238 -6.99 12.99 -5.50
C CYS A 238 -7.92 14.21 -5.37
N ARG A 239 -7.40 15.42 -5.42
CA ARG A 239 -8.19 16.66 -5.45
C ARG A 239 -8.42 17.11 -6.89
#